data_a9e980c2132ba7e0407946d9c6806be2
#
_entry.id   a9e980c2132ba7e0407946d9c6806be2
#
_cell.length_a   1.000
_cell.length_b   1.000
_cell.length_c   1.000
_cell.angle_alpha   90.00
_cell.angle_beta   90.00
_cell.angle_gamma   90.00
#
_symmetry.space_group_name_H-M   'P 1'
#
loop_
_entity.id
_entity.type
_entity.pdbx_description
1 polymer ?
#
loop_
_entity_poly.entity_id
_entity_poly.type
_entity_poly.pdbx_seq_one_letter_code
_entity_poly.pdbx_strand_id
1 'polypeptide(L)'
;MAPTCIIRTLAVTALATVCLLPIAHAHADAITDWNVIALNATAVPPNSILQSRALAIVHSAIYDAVHAVDRKGGAYAINAEAPAGTSVEAAVVAAAHGTLVRLAPAERSMLDAALNASLSRIADGQGKTDGTALGLQIAEKILALRSTDGAATKVAFTAKPGIGLYQLTPPQSQPAILAQWAQQ
;
A
#
# COMPACT_ATOMS: atom_id res chain seq x y z
N MET A 1 -18.35 38.36 -53.86
CA MET A 1 -18.64 36.93 -53.65
C MET A 1 -17.46 36.30 -52.98
N ALA A 2 -17.67 35.90 -51.84
CA ALA A 2 -17.37 34.77 -50.96
C ALA A 2 -16.10 34.87 -50.12
N PRO A 3 -16.18 35.47 -48.90
CA PRO A 3 -15.29 35.08 -47.81
C PRO A 3 -15.94 34.12 -46.78
N THR A 4 -17.24 33.82 -46.90
CA THR A 4 -17.98 33.07 -45.88
C THR A 4 -17.75 31.54 -45.90
N CYS A 5 -17.27 30.99 -46.99
CA CYS A 5 -17.08 29.53 -47.12
C CYS A 5 -15.78 29.02 -46.48
N ILE A 6 -14.73 29.85 -46.46
CA ILE A 6 -13.41 29.49 -45.90
C ILE A 6 -13.44 29.44 -44.40
N ILE A 7 -14.19 30.33 -43.74
CA ILE A 7 -14.28 30.39 -42.26
C ILE A 7 -15.06 29.19 -41.69
N ARG A 8 -16.07 28.68 -42.40
CA ARG A 8 -16.83 27.49 -41.95
C ARG A 8 -16.02 26.21 -42.07
N THR A 9 -15.13 26.09 -43.05
CA THR A 9 -14.28 24.89 -43.21
C THR A 9 -13.19 24.84 -42.16
N LEU A 10 -12.61 25.97 -41.76
CA LEU A 10 -11.62 26.04 -40.68
C LEU A 10 -12.20 25.75 -39.30
N ALA A 11 -13.43 26.16 -39.06
CA ALA A 11 -14.10 25.88 -37.77
C ALA A 11 -14.46 24.41 -37.58
N VAL A 12 -14.82 23.70 -38.67
CA VAL A 12 -15.13 22.26 -38.62
C VAL A 12 -13.87 21.41 -38.43
N THR A 13 -12.74 21.79 -39.05
CA THR A 13 -11.46 21.10 -38.87
C THR A 13 -10.88 21.29 -37.46
N ALA A 14 -11.03 22.46 -36.86
CA ALA A 14 -10.58 22.72 -35.50
C ALA A 14 -11.38 21.89 -34.44
N LEU A 15 -12.67 21.68 -34.66
CA LEU A 15 -13.50 20.88 -33.79
C LEU A 15 -13.21 19.37 -33.89
N ALA A 16 -12.86 18.88 -35.08
CA ALA A 16 -12.50 17.47 -35.28
C ALA A 16 -11.14 17.09 -34.67
N THR A 17 -10.22 18.05 -34.58
CA THR A 17 -8.88 17.80 -33.99
C THR A 17 -8.91 17.66 -32.45
N VAL A 18 -9.86 18.27 -31.78
CA VAL A 18 -10.02 18.16 -30.29
C VAL A 18 -10.52 16.76 -29.89
N CYS A 19 -11.28 16.06 -30.73
CA CYS A 19 -11.80 14.73 -30.45
C CYS A 19 -10.75 13.59 -30.60
N LEU A 20 -9.55 13.89 -31.11
CA LEU A 20 -8.47 12.91 -31.32
C LEU A 20 -7.36 13.00 -30.26
N LEU A 21 -7.54 13.81 -29.21
CA LEU A 21 -6.61 13.77 -28.07
C LEU A 21 -6.71 12.39 -27.43
N PRO A 22 -5.60 11.65 -27.26
CA PRO A 22 -5.63 10.38 -26.56
C PRO A 22 -6.19 10.64 -25.16
N ILE A 23 -7.27 9.97 -24.82
CA ILE A 23 -7.76 9.93 -23.45
C ILE A 23 -6.65 9.24 -22.67
N ALA A 24 -5.85 10.01 -21.94
CA ALA A 24 -4.89 9.45 -21.00
C ALA A 24 -5.71 8.64 -20.00
N HIS A 25 -5.66 7.33 -20.11
CA HIS A 25 -6.22 6.46 -19.07
C HIS A 25 -5.40 6.74 -17.82
N ALA A 26 -6.07 7.23 -16.77
CA ALA A 26 -5.45 7.29 -15.45
C ALA A 26 -5.18 5.85 -15.03
N HIS A 27 -3.92 5.42 -15.16
CA HIS A 27 -3.49 4.19 -14.53
C HIS A 27 -3.48 4.41 -13.01
N ALA A 28 -4.04 3.46 -12.28
CA ALA A 28 -3.82 3.40 -10.85
C ALA A 28 -2.31 3.38 -10.60
N ASP A 29 -1.84 4.19 -9.66
CA ASP A 29 -0.42 4.17 -9.31
C ASP A 29 -0.06 2.88 -8.55
N ALA A 30 1.22 2.60 -8.40
CA ALA A 30 1.68 1.39 -7.74
C ALA A 30 1.14 1.26 -6.30
N ILE A 31 0.89 2.37 -5.61
CA ILE A 31 0.35 2.39 -4.24
C ILE A 31 -1.08 1.88 -4.25
N THR A 32 -1.91 2.36 -5.18
CA THR A 32 -3.31 1.95 -5.32
C THR A 32 -3.42 0.49 -5.74
N ASP A 33 -2.62 0.03 -6.70
CA ASP A 33 -2.57 -1.37 -7.13
C ASP A 33 -2.22 -2.29 -5.95
N TRP A 34 -1.15 -1.95 -5.22
CA TRP A 34 -0.71 -2.75 -4.09
C TRP A 34 -1.61 -2.66 -2.86
N ASN A 35 -2.40 -1.60 -2.71
CA ASN A 35 -3.47 -1.55 -1.71
C ASN A 35 -4.54 -2.62 -1.99
N VAL A 36 -4.95 -2.78 -3.25
CA VAL A 36 -5.93 -3.83 -3.63
C VAL A 36 -5.34 -5.23 -3.39
N ILE A 37 -4.07 -5.44 -3.76
CA ILE A 37 -3.37 -6.71 -3.50
C ILE A 37 -3.29 -6.99 -2.00
N ALA A 38 -2.95 -5.99 -1.19
CA ALA A 38 -2.86 -6.12 0.27
C ALA A 38 -4.21 -6.45 0.90
N LEU A 39 -5.30 -5.80 0.48
CA LEU A 39 -6.66 -6.09 0.92
C LEU A 39 -7.01 -7.55 0.66
N ASN A 40 -6.73 -8.06 -0.53
CA ASN A 40 -7.02 -9.44 -0.90
C ASN A 40 -6.15 -10.45 -0.13
N ALA A 41 -4.83 -10.20 -0.05
CA ALA A 41 -3.89 -11.10 0.63
C ALA A 41 -4.13 -11.21 2.14
N THR A 42 -4.67 -10.17 2.77
CA THR A 42 -4.89 -10.12 4.23
C THR A 42 -6.34 -10.42 4.64
N ALA A 43 -7.21 -10.76 3.69
CA ALA A 43 -8.64 -11.04 3.95
C ALA A 43 -8.87 -12.37 4.69
N VAL A 44 -7.89 -13.27 4.75
CA VAL A 44 -8.03 -14.63 5.31
C VAL A 44 -7.03 -14.84 6.45
N PRO A 45 -7.47 -15.31 7.64
CA PRO A 45 -8.85 -15.48 8.07
C PRO A 45 -9.59 -14.15 8.24
N PRO A 46 -10.91 -14.12 8.08
CA PRO A 46 -11.69 -12.88 8.13
C PRO A 46 -11.67 -12.28 9.53
N ASN A 47 -10.73 -11.37 9.77
CA ASN A 47 -10.61 -10.58 11.00
C ASN A 47 -10.20 -9.16 10.63
N SER A 48 -11.17 -8.26 10.61
CA SER A 48 -10.98 -6.87 10.19
C SER A 48 -9.96 -6.12 11.07
N ILE A 49 -9.82 -6.49 12.34
CA ILE A 49 -8.86 -5.84 13.25
C ILE A 49 -7.43 -6.26 12.88
N LEU A 50 -7.18 -7.55 12.64
CA LEU A 50 -5.86 -8.02 12.20
C LEU A 50 -5.53 -7.53 10.79
N GLN A 51 -6.53 -7.48 9.90
CA GLN A 51 -6.38 -6.93 8.57
C GLN A 51 -5.99 -5.44 8.60
N SER A 52 -6.67 -4.63 9.41
CA SER A 52 -6.34 -3.20 9.52
C SER A 52 -4.90 -2.97 10.01
N ARG A 53 -4.44 -3.78 10.97
CA ARG A 53 -3.03 -3.73 11.42
C ARG A 53 -2.07 -4.12 10.29
N ALA A 54 -2.36 -5.20 9.55
CA ALA A 54 -1.51 -5.62 8.43
C ALA A 54 -1.41 -4.52 7.37
N LEU A 55 -2.54 -3.90 6.99
CA LEU A 55 -2.57 -2.78 6.05
C LEU A 55 -1.78 -1.57 6.58
N ALA A 56 -1.89 -1.24 7.87
CA ALA A 56 -1.11 -0.16 8.46
C ALA A 56 0.40 -0.41 8.36
N ILE A 57 0.87 -1.64 8.58
CA ILE A 57 2.28 -2.02 8.42
C ILE A 57 2.74 -1.88 6.96
N VAL A 58 1.94 -2.39 6.01
CA VAL A 58 2.24 -2.28 4.57
C VAL A 58 2.35 -0.82 4.15
N HIS A 59 1.35 0.01 4.49
CA HIS A 59 1.35 1.42 4.11
C HIS A 59 2.43 2.24 4.81
N SER A 60 2.82 1.89 6.04
CA SER A 60 3.97 2.52 6.71
C SER A 60 5.27 2.24 5.95
N ALA A 61 5.46 1.01 5.47
CA ALA A 61 6.63 0.66 4.67
C ALA A 61 6.64 1.36 3.29
N ILE A 62 5.47 1.40 2.62
CA ILE A 62 5.30 2.15 1.36
C ILE A 62 5.61 3.63 1.57
N TYR A 63 5.08 4.25 2.62
CA TYR A 63 5.28 5.65 2.92
C TYR A 63 6.77 5.98 3.12
N ASP A 64 7.47 5.20 3.95
CA ASP A 64 8.90 5.42 4.19
C ASP A 64 9.74 5.15 2.92
N ALA A 65 9.32 4.21 2.05
CA ALA A 65 9.97 3.98 0.77
C ALA A 65 9.84 5.18 -0.19
N VAL A 66 8.65 5.77 -0.28
CA VAL A 66 8.43 7.01 -1.04
C VAL A 66 9.23 8.15 -0.46
N HIS A 67 9.17 8.34 0.88
CA HIS A 67 9.91 9.42 1.56
C HIS A 67 11.42 9.31 1.34
N ALA A 68 11.99 8.10 1.37
CA ALA A 68 13.42 7.89 1.18
C ALA A 68 13.93 8.40 -0.18
N VAL A 69 13.07 8.40 -1.23
CA VAL A 69 13.40 8.87 -2.57
C VAL A 69 12.99 10.33 -2.77
N ASP A 70 11.74 10.70 -2.45
CA ASP A 70 11.18 12.03 -2.74
C ASP A 70 11.57 13.09 -1.73
N ARG A 71 11.96 12.70 -0.51
CA ARG A 71 12.35 13.58 0.61
C ARG A 71 11.30 14.63 1.00
N LYS A 72 10.02 14.38 0.68
CA LYS A 72 8.91 15.26 1.05
C LYS A 72 8.32 14.84 2.40
N GLY A 73 8.13 15.79 3.30
CA GLY A 73 7.64 15.52 4.67
C GLY A 73 8.71 14.89 5.57
N GLY A 74 8.28 14.12 6.57
CA GLY A 74 9.14 13.36 7.47
C GLY A 74 8.93 11.85 7.30
N ALA A 75 9.92 11.03 7.59
CA ALA A 75 9.75 9.59 7.65
C ALA A 75 8.78 9.22 8.78
N TYR A 76 8.00 8.17 8.57
CA TYR A 76 7.16 7.62 9.64
C TYR A 76 8.02 6.96 10.73
N ALA A 77 8.91 6.06 10.35
CA ALA A 77 9.76 5.34 11.27
C ALA A 77 11.19 5.10 10.73
N ILE A 78 11.34 4.89 9.42
CA ILE A 78 12.60 4.51 8.79
C ILE A 78 13.10 5.66 7.92
N ASN A 79 13.96 6.50 8.48
CA ASN A 79 14.61 7.57 7.72
C ASN A 79 15.80 7.01 6.93
N ALA A 80 15.50 6.47 5.75
CA ALA A 80 16.51 5.99 4.80
C ALA A 80 16.78 7.06 3.71
N GLU A 81 17.93 6.94 3.04
CA GLU A 81 18.29 7.76 1.90
C GLU A 81 18.51 6.89 0.66
N ALA A 82 17.90 7.30 -0.43
CA ALA A 82 18.03 6.63 -1.70
C ALA A 82 19.14 7.25 -2.56
N PRO A 83 19.90 6.46 -3.33
CA PRO A 83 20.76 6.99 -4.38
C PRO A 83 19.98 7.87 -5.37
N ALA A 84 20.65 8.82 -6.00
CA ALA A 84 20.05 9.65 -7.04
C ALA A 84 19.59 8.78 -8.22
N GLY A 85 18.38 9.03 -8.73
CA GLY A 85 17.80 8.26 -9.83
C GLY A 85 17.10 6.96 -9.42
N THR A 86 17.00 6.68 -8.11
CA THR A 86 16.23 5.53 -7.59
C THR A 86 14.76 5.61 -8.03
N SER A 87 14.22 4.49 -8.52
CA SER A 87 12.81 4.39 -8.89
C SER A 87 11.91 4.33 -7.65
N VAL A 88 11.08 5.35 -7.45
CA VAL A 88 10.05 5.39 -6.41
C VAL A 88 9.09 4.21 -6.57
N GLU A 89 8.65 3.94 -7.79
CA GLU A 89 7.71 2.86 -8.08
C GLU A 89 8.29 1.48 -7.70
N ALA A 90 9.56 1.21 -8.04
CA ALA A 90 10.24 -0.02 -7.65
C ALA A 90 10.36 -0.14 -6.11
N ALA A 91 10.64 0.97 -5.42
CA ALA A 91 10.71 0.98 -3.96
C ALA A 91 9.33 0.69 -3.33
N VAL A 92 8.26 1.28 -3.84
CA VAL A 92 6.88 1.04 -3.40
C VAL A 92 6.50 -0.43 -3.54
N VAL A 93 6.65 -1.01 -4.75
CA VAL A 93 6.22 -2.40 -4.99
C VAL A 93 7.04 -3.39 -4.18
N ALA A 94 8.34 -3.15 -4.00
CA ALA A 94 9.20 -4.00 -3.20
C ALA A 94 8.91 -3.89 -1.69
N ALA A 95 8.61 -2.69 -1.18
CA ALA A 95 8.21 -2.49 0.21
C ALA A 95 6.88 -3.19 0.53
N ALA A 96 5.88 -3.04 -0.34
CA ALA A 96 4.60 -3.71 -0.21
C ALA A 96 4.75 -5.24 -0.24
N HIS A 97 5.45 -5.77 -1.24
CA HIS A 97 5.72 -7.20 -1.35
C HIS A 97 6.46 -7.73 -0.13
N GLY A 98 7.58 -7.09 0.25
CA GLY A 98 8.43 -7.53 1.37
C GLY A 98 7.67 -7.62 2.70
N THR A 99 6.73 -6.71 2.94
CA THR A 99 5.85 -6.76 4.12
C THR A 99 4.80 -7.87 3.99
N LEU A 100 4.11 -7.96 2.85
CA LEU A 100 3.00 -8.89 2.65
C LEU A 100 3.42 -10.35 2.68
N VAL A 101 4.57 -10.73 2.13
CA VAL A 101 5.04 -12.13 2.17
C VAL A 101 5.34 -12.62 3.59
N ARG A 102 5.51 -11.71 4.54
CA ARG A 102 5.69 -12.02 5.97
C ARG A 102 4.37 -12.00 6.73
N LEU A 103 3.45 -11.11 6.37
CA LEU A 103 2.15 -10.97 7.01
C LEU A 103 1.12 -11.99 6.52
N ALA A 104 1.20 -12.39 5.26
CA ALA A 104 0.32 -13.35 4.60
C ALA A 104 1.12 -14.43 3.84
N PRO A 105 1.88 -15.28 4.52
CA PRO A 105 2.78 -16.25 3.88
C PRO A 105 2.07 -17.30 3.03
N ALA A 106 0.78 -17.56 3.28
CA ALA A 106 -0.03 -18.46 2.45
C ALA A 106 -0.23 -17.91 1.02
N GLU A 107 -0.21 -16.58 0.85
CA GLU A 107 -0.43 -15.89 -0.41
C GLU A 107 0.88 -15.60 -1.19
N ARG A 108 2.02 -16.16 -0.74
CA ARG A 108 3.34 -15.89 -1.32
C ARG A 108 3.37 -16.02 -2.84
N SER A 109 2.82 -17.09 -3.41
CA SER A 109 2.86 -17.32 -4.87
C SER A 109 2.15 -16.22 -5.66
N MET A 110 1.00 -15.79 -5.18
CA MET A 110 0.25 -14.66 -5.77
C MET A 110 1.02 -13.34 -5.62
N LEU A 111 1.61 -13.11 -4.45
CA LEU A 111 2.40 -11.91 -4.17
C LEU A 111 3.66 -11.83 -5.03
N ASP A 112 4.38 -12.95 -5.21
CA ASP A 112 5.57 -13.03 -6.06
C ASP A 112 5.21 -12.78 -7.55
N ALA A 113 4.08 -13.31 -8.01
CA ALA A 113 3.57 -13.04 -9.36
C ALA A 113 3.21 -11.55 -9.54
N ALA A 114 2.57 -10.94 -8.56
CA ALA A 114 2.22 -9.52 -8.57
C ALA A 114 3.46 -8.61 -8.57
N LEU A 115 4.50 -8.95 -7.79
CA LEU A 115 5.78 -8.25 -7.80
C LEU A 115 6.41 -8.27 -9.18
N ASN A 116 6.52 -9.47 -9.77
CA ASN A 116 7.11 -9.64 -11.11
C ASN A 116 6.34 -8.85 -12.17
N ALA A 117 5.01 -8.89 -12.14
CA ALA A 117 4.15 -8.12 -13.04
C ALA A 117 4.33 -6.61 -12.86
N SER A 118 4.47 -6.12 -11.62
CA SER A 118 4.71 -4.70 -11.34
C SER A 118 6.11 -4.27 -11.80
N LEU A 119 7.14 -5.02 -11.46
CA LEU A 119 8.51 -4.71 -11.85
C LEU A 119 8.74 -4.79 -13.36
N SER A 120 8.00 -5.64 -14.09
CA SER A 120 8.13 -5.72 -15.56
C SER A 120 7.64 -4.45 -16.28
N ARG A 121 6.82 -3.62 -15.65
CA ARG A 121 6.35 -2.32 -16.17
C ARG A 121 7.36 -1.19 -15.95
N ILE A 122 8.35 -1.38 -15.10
CA ILE A 122 9.37 -0.40 -14.78
C ILE A 122 10.58 -0.64 -15.68
N ALA A 123 11.09 0.43 -16.31
CA ALA A 123 12.27 0.34 -17.17
C ALA A 123 13.46 -0.27 -16.42
N ASP A 124 14.18 -1.17 -17.08
CA ASP A 124 15.39 -1.78 -16.52
C ASP A 124 16.50 -0.74 -16.34
N GLY A 125 17.28 -0.91 -15.29
CA GLY A 125 18.40 -0.02 -14.98
C GLY A 125 18.70 0.06 -13.48
N GLN A 126 19.70 0.84 -13.15
CA GLN A 126 20.18 0.99 -11.77
C GLN A 126 19.09 1.51 -10.84
N GLY A 127 18.28 2.48 -11.29
CA GLY A 127 17.18 3.02 -10.49
C GLY A 127 16.15 1.98 -10.05
N LYS A 128 15.81 1.02 -10.93
CA LYS A 128 14.94 -0.12 -10.59
C LYS A 128 15.59 -1.04 -9.55
N THR A 129 16.88 -1.34 -9.73
CA THR A 129 17.65 -2.18 -8.81
C THR A 129 17.73 -1.54 -7.43
N ASP A 130 18.10 -0.26 -7.36
CA ASP A 130 18.22 0.49 -6.12
C ASP A 130 16.86 0.63 -5.42
N GLY A 131 15.80 0.93 -6.17
CA GLY A 131 14.44 1.02 -5.63
C GLY A 131 13.97 -0.31 -5.03
N THR A 132 14.20 -1.41 -5.74
CA THR A 132 13.84 -2.75 -5.24
C THR A 132 14.58 -3.09 -3.94
N ALA A 133 15.90 -2.84 -3.90
CA ALA A 133 16.71 -3.09 -2.71
C ALA A 133 16.29 -2.21 -1.53
N LEU A 134 16.03 -0.93 -1.77
CA LEU A 134 15.54 0.03 -0.77
C LEU A 134 14.20 -0.40 -0.17
N GLY A 135 13.23 -0.74 -1.02
CA GLY A 135 11.91 -1.17 -0.58
C GLY A 135 11.95 -2.41 0.30
N LEU A 136 12.74 -3.42 -0.08
CA LEU A 136 12.93 -4.62 0.74
C LEU A 136 13.59 -4.30 2.08
N GLN A 137 14.61 -3.44 2.09
CA GLN A 137 15.28 -3.02 3.33
C GLN A 137 14.32 -2.30 4.29
N ILE A 138 13.48 -1.42 3.77
CA ILE A 138 12.48 -0.69 4.58
C ILE A 138 11.43 -1.65 5.11
N ALA A 139 10.93 -2.57 4.28
CA ALA A 139 9.99 -3.60 4.71
C ALA A 139 10.53 -4.42 5.89
N GLU A 140 11.79 -4.87 5.81
CA GLU A 140 12.44 -5.61 6.89
C GLU A 140 12.51 -4.81 8.18
N LYS A 141 12.91 -3.55 8.12
CA LYS A 141 13.02 -2.67 9.30
C LYS A 141 11.66 -2.37 9.93
N ILE A 142 10.62 -2.11 9.13
CA ILE A 142 9.25 -1.91 9.63
C ILE A 142 8.72 -3.19 10.29
N LEU A 143 8.93 -4.35 9.67
CA LEU A 143 8.55 -5.63 10.26
C LEU A 143 9.28 -5.91 11.58
N ALA A 144 10.57 -5.63 11.65
CA ALA A 144 11.36 -5.75 12.87
C ALA A 144 10.81 -4.85 13.99
N LEU A 145 10.51 -3.58 13.68
CA LEU A 145 9.88 -2.64 14.61
C LEU A 145 8.54 -3.15 15.15
N ARG A 146 7.74 -3.82 14.29
CA ARG A 146 6.42 -4.35 14.65
C ARG A 146 6.43 -5.76 15.23
N SER A 147 7.57 -6.42 15.26
CA SER A 147 7.68 -7.78 15.82
C SER A 147 7.56 -7.81 17.34
N THR A 148 7.87 -6.71 18.01
CA THR A 148 7.90 -6.59 19.49
C THR A 148 6.91 -5.55 20.03
N ASP A 149 5.93 -5.13 19.24
CA ASP A 149 4.94 -4.11 19.60
C ASP A 149 3.81 -4.63 20.53
N GLY A 150 3.89 -5.86 21.00
CA GLY A 150 2.91 -6.44 21.91
C GLY A 150 1.68 -7.05 21.23
N ALA A 151 1.49 -6.87 19.93
CA ALA A 151 0.30 -7.37 19.21
C ALA A 151 0.12 -8.89 19.30
N ALA A 152 1.22 -9.65 19.37
CA ALA A 152 1.20 -11.11 19.49
C ALA A 152 1.12 -11.61 20.94
N THR A 153 1.15 -10.74 21.95
CA THR A 153 1.10 -11.10 23.37
C THR A 153 -0.24 -11.77 23.69
N LYS A 154 -0.20 -12.87 24.39
CA LYS A 154 -1.43 -13.55 24.85
C LYS A 154 -1.79 -13.04 26.24
N VAL A 155 -2.95 -12.37 26.36
CA VAL A 155 -3.49 -11.87 27.62
C VAL A 155 -4.82 -12.56 27.88
N ALA A 156 -4.94 -13.16 29.07
CA ALA A 156 -6.23 -13.66 29.53
C ALA A 156 -7.13 -12.47 29.91
N PHE A 157 -8.32 -12.42 29.32
CA PHE A 157 -9.32 -11.41 29.64
C PHE A 157 -10.44 -12.02 30.47
N THR A 158 -10.73 -11.43 31.62
CA THR A 158 -11.88 -11.78 32.44
C THR A 158 -12.78 -10.55 32.60
N ALA A 159 -14.01 -10.65 32.09
CA ALA A 159 -14.99 -9.58 32.23
C ALA A 159 -15.34 -9.39 33.72
N LYS A 160 -15.35 -8.14 34.16
CA LYS A 160 -15.79 -7.78 35.53
C LYS A 160 -17.11 -6.99 35.42
N PRO A 161 -18.09 -7.22 36.28
CA PRO A 161 -19.31 -6.43 36.29
C PRO A 161 -19.02 -4.98 36.73
N GLY A 162 -19.67 -4.01 36.12
CA GLY A 162 -19.55 -2.60 36.52
C GLY A 162 -19.83 -1.62 35.41
N ILE A 163 -20.21 -0.41 35.78
CA ILE A 163 -20.41 0.72 34.81
C ILE A 163 -19.05 1.11 34.24
N GLY A 164 -19.01 1.32 32.93
CA GLY A 164 -17.77 1.68 32.21
C GLY A 164 -16.81 0.51 31.94
N LEU A 165 -17.15 -0.72 32.37
CA LEU A 165 -16.39 -1.92 32.10
C LEU A 165 -17.01 -2.69 30.94
N TYR A 166 -16.15 -3.43 30.20
CA TYR A 166 -16.61 -4.29 29.11
C TYR A 166 -17.62 -5.32 29.61
N GLN A 167 -18.77 -5.40 28.95
CA GLN A 167 -19.82 -6.37 29.24
C GLN A 167 -19.95 -7.35 28.07
N LEU A 168 -20.18 -8.62 28.41
CA LEU A 168 -20.46 -9.66 27.39
C LEU A 168 -21.77 -9.35 26.68
N THR A 169 -21.73 -9.28 25.35
CA THR A 169 -22.90 -8.91 24.53
C THR A 169 -23.68 -10.14 24.09
N PRO A 170 -24.98 -10.25 24.46
CA PRO A 170 -25.87 -11.32 23.97
C PRO A 170 -26.03 -11.24 22.42
N PRO A 171 -26.38 -12.37 21.75
CA PRO A 171 -26.69 -13.68 22.35
C PRO A 171 -25.46 -14.57 22.61
N GLN A 172 -24.33 -14.33 21.93
CA GLN A 172 -23.17 -15.24 22.01
C GLN A 172 -22.33 -15.02 23.27
N SER A 173 -22.46 -13.88 23.94
CA SER A 173 -21.69 -13.52 25.12
C SER A 173 -20.16 -13.73 24.95
N GLN A 174 -19.64 -13.34 23.77
CA GLN A 174 -18.23 -13.54 23.45
C GLN A 174 -17.32 -12.66 24.31
N PRO A 175 -16.17 -13.17 24.76
CA PRO A 175 -15.18 -12.36 25.48
C PRO A 175 -14.57 -11.31 24.54
N ALA A 176 -13.92 -10.30 25.14
CA ALA A 176 -13.15 -9.32 24.38
C ALA A 176 -12.05 -10.02 23.58
N ILE A 177 -11.97 -9.70 22.30
CA ILE A 177 -10.89 -10.19 21.43
C ILE A 177 -9.73 -9.20 21.45
N LEU A 178 -8.50 -9.72 21.31
CA LEU A 178 -7.28 -8.91 21.28
C LEU A 178 -7.14 -7.93 22.45
N ALA A 179 -7.48 -8.37 23.64
CA ALA A 179 -7.45 -7.53 24.87
C ALA A 179 -6.07 -6.91 25.14
N GLN A 180 -4.99 -7.54 24.65
CA GLN A 180 -3.62 -7.00 24.73
C GLN A 180 -3.43 -5.69 23.95
N TRP A 181 -4.26 -5.42 22.95
CA TRP A 181 -4.12 -4.20 22.13
C TRP A 181 -4.50 -2.93 22.89
N ALA A 182 -5.19 -3.04 24.00
CA ALA A 182 -5.43 -1.89 24.90
C ALA A 182 -4.15 -1.36 25.58
N GLN A 183 -3.04 -2.06 25.47
CA GLN A 183 -1.76 -1.72 26.10
C GLN A 183 -0.67 -1.32 25.06
N GLN A 184 -1.04 -1.13 23.79
CA GLN A 184 -0.11 -0.75 22.70
C GLN A 184 -0.07 0.76 22.51
#